data_eeb159a9b23a90098c3add80e5d6a0d6
#
_entry.id   eeb159a9b23a90098c3add80e5d6a0d6
#
_cell.length_a   1.000
_cell.length_b   1.000
_cell.length_c   1.000
_cell.angle_alpha   90.00
_cell.angle_beta   90.00
_cell.angle_gamma   90.00
#
_symmetry.space_group_name_H-M   'P 1'
#
loop_
_entity.id
_entity.type
_entity.pdbx_description
1 polymer ?
#
loop_
_entity_poly.entity_id
_entity_poly.type
_entity_poly.pdbx_seq_one_letter_code
_entity_poly.pdbx_strand_id
1 'polypeptide(L)'
;RNYGARKQMPGTRMGVAAVLREALYKAKNYSDALKEAETDPSKAPEPNFQLDALVPVVRGQMRCRIHAHRSDDILTAISIAEEYGLDYVIEHCTEGYKIRDVLNEKKVRCVIGPHLTSPSKFEIHGRILENAALLNEEPDITVCLTADTGSQTSVLPMTIGMLIRAGLSFEDAIRGVTINPASVLGLQDRIGSLEEGKDADVAIFDGNPFDSLSLCRLVMIDGEVMMNTL
;
A
#
# COMPACT_ATOMS: atom_id res chain seq x y z
N ARG A 1 2.53 13.59 -16.42
CA ARG A 1 2.96 13.54 -17.83
C ARG A 1 1.75 13.45 -18.78
N ASN A 2 0.83 12.51 -18.57
CA ASN A 2 -0.31 12.29 -19.47
C ASN A 2 -1.30 13.48 -19.52
N TYR A 3 -1.68 14.01 -18.37
CA TYR A 3 -2.59 15.16 -18.30
C TYR A 3 -1.97 16.45 -18.85
N GLY A 4 -0.71 16.74 -18.51
CA GLY A 4 -0.01 17.90 -19.05
C GLY A 4 0.15 17.86 -20.58
N ALA A 5 0.44 16.67 -21.15
CA ALA A 5 0.49 16.50 -22.60
C ALA A 5 -0.87 16.70 -23.29
N ARG A 6 -1.98 16.43 -22.58
CA ARG A 6 -3.35 16.64 -23.06
C ARG A 6 -3.91 18.02 -22.71
N LYS A 7 -3.11 18.91 -22.10
CA LYS A 7 -3.53 20.22 -21.59
C LYS A 7 -4.72 20.13 -20.62
N GLN A 8 -4.75 19.07 -19.81
CA GLN A 8 -5.81 18.82 -18.82
C GLN A 8 -5.24 18.98 -17.40
N MET A 9 -6.10 19.38 -16.46
CA MET A 9 -5.77 19.35 -15.04
C MET A 9 -5.88 17.90 -14.50
N PRO A 10 -5.00 17.51 -13.54
CA PRO A 10 -3.85 18.25 -13.01
C PRO A 10 -2.61 18.14 -13.93
N GLY A 11 -1.98 19.26 -14.28
CA GLY A 11 -0.77 19.30 -15.13
C GLY A 11 0.54 19.33 -14.35
N THR A 12 0.50 19.59 -13.04
CA THR A 12 1.66 19.73 -12.14
C THR A 12 1.43 19.02 -10.82
N ARG A 13 2.50 18.78 -10.03
CA ARG A 13 2.40 18.25 -8.67
C ARG A 13 1.52 19.12 -7.76
N MET A 14 1.70 20.43 -7.84
CA MET A 14 0.86 21.39 -7.12
C MET A 14 -0.61 21.29 -7.53
N GLY A 15 -0.88 21.10 -8.82
CA GLY A 15 -2.23 20.86 -9.34
C GLY A 15 -2.84 19.55 -8.82
N VAL A 16 -2.04 18.48 -8.71
CA VAL A 16 -2.48 17.21 -8.09
C VAL A 16 -2.88 17.45 -6.63
N ALA A 17 -2.01 18.10 -5.85
CA ALA A 17 -2.29 18.39 -4.45
C ALA A 17 -3.54 19.27 -4.26
N ALA A 18 -3.75 20.25 -5.15
CA ALA A 18 -4.93 21.12 -5.13
C ALA A 18 -6.22 20.33 -5.41
N VAL A 19 -6.23 19.46 -6.44
CA VAL A 19 -7.40 18.64 -6.80
C VAL A 19 -7.75 17.66 -5.69
N LEU A 20 -6.75 17.03 -5.07
CA LEU A 20 -6.96 16.11 -3.95
C LEU A 20 -7.58 16.84 -2.74
N ARG A 21 -7.01 17.99 -2.35
CA ARG A 21 -7.54 18.79 -1.26
C ARG A 21 -8.97 19.29 -1.53
N GLU A 22 -9.25 19.73 -2.76
CA GLU A 22 -10.59 20.16 -3.15
C GLU A 22 -11.61 19.02 -2.99
N ALA A 23 -11.28 17.83 -3.46
CA ALA A 23 -12.16 16.67 -3.35
C ALA A 23 -12.41 16.26 -1.89
N LEU A 24 -11.35 16.19 -1.08
CA LEU A 24 -11.43 15.83 0.34
C LEU A 24 -12.15 16.91 1.17
N TYR A 25 -11.91 18.18 0.88
CA TYR A 25 -12.62 19.31 1.51
C TYR A 25 -14.13 19.24 1.26
N LYS A 26 -14.52 19.03 0.00
CA LYS A 26 -15.94 18.87 -0.38
C LYS A 26 -16.57 17.66 0.32
N ALA A 27 -15.86 16.52 0.33
CA ALA A 27 -16.32 15.30 0.97
C ALA A 27 -16.46 15.46 2.50
N LYS A 28 -15.53 16.17 3.14
CA LYS A 28 -15.60 16.46 4.58
C LYS A 28 -16.81 17.32 4.92
N ASN A 29 -17.00 18.43 4.21
CA ASN A 29 -18.15 19.32 4.45
C ASN A 29 -19.49 18.59 4.19
N TYR A 30 -19.55 17.76 3.15
CA TYR A 30 -20.71 16.94 2.84
C TYR A 30 -20.98 15.91 3.94
N SER A 31 -19.92 15.23 4.42
CA SER A 31 -20.03 14.30 5.54
C SER A 31 -20.50 14.97 6.84
N ASP A 32 -20.04 16.18 7.11
CA ASP A 32 -20.45 16.95 8.29
C ASP A 32 -21.94 17.37 8.18
N ALA A 33 -22.39 17.81 7.01
CA ALA A 33 -23.78 18.11 6.76
C ALA A 33 -24.70 16.86 6.88
N LEU A 34 -24.25 15.69 6.42
CA LEU A 34 -24.99 14.44 6.64
C LEU A 34 -25.15 14.11 8.13
N LYS A 35 -24.12 14.35 8.95
CA LYS A 35 -24.20 14.15 10.42
C LYS A 35 -25.17 15.13 11.06
N GLU A 36 -25.17 16.40 10.66
CA GLU A 36 -26.12 17.39 11.15
C GLU A 36 -27.56 17.00 10.81
N ALA A 37 -27.77 16.45 9.60
CA ALA A 37 -29.09 15.99 9.14
C ALA A 37 -29.67 14.82 9.96
N GLU A 38 -28.83 14.05 10.64
CA GLU A 38 -29.29 12.98 11.56
C GLU A 38 -30.10 13.55 12.71
N THR A 39 -29.80 14.80 13.15
CA THR A 39 -30.51 15.49 14.23
C THR A 39 -31.51 16.54 13.73
N ASP A 40 -31.28 17.10 12.55
CA ASP A 40 -32.12 18.11 11.90
C ASP A 40 -32.25 17.81 10.39
N PRO A 41 -33.29 17.09 9.98
CA PRO A 41 -33.51 16.70 8.56
C PRO A 41 -33.58 17.88 7.60
N SER A 42 -33.90 19.11 8.06
CA SER A 42 -33.92 20.29 7.20
C SER A 42 -32.54 20.72 6.69
N LYS A 43 -31.47 20.21 7.29
CA LYS A 43 -30.07 20.47 6.93
C LYS A 43 -29.49 19.40 5.98
N ALA A 44 -30.30 18.46 5.52
CA ALA A 44 -29.82 17.42 4.64
C ALA A 44 -29.26 18.03 3.33
N PRO A 45 -27.99 17.69 2.98
CA PRO A 45 -27.44 18.18 1.73
C PRO A 45 -28.08 17.49 0.53
N GLU A 46 -28.03 18.14 -0.65
CA GLU A 46 -28.43 17.48 -1.89
C GLU A 46 -27.59 16.22 -2.12
N PRO A 47 -28.22 15.10 -2.54
CA PRO A 47 -27.52 13.86 -2.80
C PRO A 47 -26.40 14.00 -3.83
N ASN A 48 -25.21 13.48 -3.54
CA ASN A 48 -24.07 13.55 -4.43
C ASN A 48 -23.26 12.23 -4.40
N PHE A 49 -23.45 11.39 -5.42
CA PHE A 49 -22.81 10.07 -5.52
C PHE A 49 -21.28 10.10 -5.46
N GLN A 50 -20.65 11.18 -5.96
CA GLN A 50 -19.18 11.29 -5.89
C GLN A 50 -18.71 11.57 -4.46
N LEU A 51 -19.43 12.42 -3.73
CA LEU A 51 -19.13 12.73 -2.34
C LEU A 51 -19.51 11.58 -1.41
N ASP A 52 -20.64 10.91 -1.68
CA ASP A 52 -21.06 9.70 -0.93
C ASP A 52 -19.97 8.63 -0.93
N ALA A 53 -19.31 8.40 -2.08
CA ALA A 53 -18.20 7.45 -2.18
C ALA A 53 -16.97 7.84 -1.34
N LEU A 54 -16.79 9.13 -1.05
CA LEU A 54 -15.67 9.64 -0.24
C LEU A 54 -16.00 9.78 1.25
N VAL A 55 -17.28 9.71 1.65
CA VAL A 55 -17.70 9.81 3.06
C VAL A 55 -17.00 8.76 3.95
N PRO A 56 -16.96 7.46 3.59
CA PRO A 56 -16.24 6.47 4.40
C PRO A 56 -14.75 6.79 4.55
N VAL A 57 -14.13 7.39 3.55
CA VAL A 57 -12.73 7.79 3.54
C VAL A 57 -12.47 8.89 4.58
N VAL A 58 -13.22 10.00 4.50
CA VAL A 58 -13.06 11.14 5.41
C VAL A 58 -13.57 10.87 6.82
N ARG A 59 -14.31 9.78 7.02
CA ARG A 59 -14.70 9.25 8.35
C ARG A 59 -13.71 8.24 8.92
N GLY A 60 -12.62 7.92 8.22
CA GLY A 60 -11.64 6.91 8.63
C GLY A 60 -12.17 5.46 8.62
N GLN A 61 -13.28 5.22 7.93
CA GLN A 61 -13.92 3.89 7.81
C GLN A 61 -13.38 3.09 6.63
N MET A 62 -12.68 3.75 5.72
CA MET A 62 -12.03 3.15 4.56
C MET A 62 -10.61 3.66 4.43
N ARG A 63 -9.66 2.74 4.33
CA ARG A 63 -8.23 3.06 4.18
C ARG A 63 -7.93 3.55 2.77
N CYS A 64 -7.16 4.65 2.67
CA CYS A 64 -6.63 5.19 1.43
C CYS A 64 -5.33 4.48 1.05
N ARG A 65 -5.20 4.08 -0.21
CA ARG A 65 -3.95 3.63 -0.80
C ARG A 65 -3.44 4.72 -1.74
N ILE A 66 -2.38 5.41 -1.34
CA ILE A 66 -1.90 6.62 -2.01
C ILE A 66 -0.64 6.29 -2.80
N HIS A 67 -0.73 6.33 -4.12
CA HIS A 67 0.38 6.08 -5.03
C HIS A 67 1.36 7.26 -5.02
N ALA A 68 2.59 7.03 -4.56
CA ALA A 68 3.66 8.02 -4.58
C ALA A 68 5.05 7.36 -4.68
N HIS A 69 5.90 7.88 -5.57
CA HIS A 69 7.24 7.34 -5.81
C HIS A 69 8.33 8.18 -5.16
N ARG A 70 8.33 9.49 -5.43
CA ARG A 70 9.38 10.41 -5.00
C ARG A 70 9.17 10.86 -3.56
N SER A 71 10.26 11.15 -2.87
CA SER A 71 10.24 11.62 -1.49
C SER A 71 9.38 12.88 -1.30
N ASP A 72 9.45 13.85 -2.22
CA ASP A 72 8.63 15.06 -2.18
C ASP A 72 7.13 14.80 -2.41
N ASP A 73 6.77 13.84 -3.29
CA ASP A 73 5.39 13.43 -3.50
C ASP A 73 4.85 12.61 -2.32
N ILE A 74 5.68 11.75 -1.71
CA ILE A 74 5.34 10.98 -0.49
C ILE A 74 5.03 11.94 0.67
N LEU A 75 5.90 12.92 0.92
CA LEU A 75 5.67 13.92 1.96
C LEU A 75 4.39 14.74 1.72
N THR A 76 4.11 15.09 0.46
CA THR A 76 2.88 15.78 0.09
C THR A 76 1.65 14.90 0.35
N ALA A 77 1.71 13.62 -0.02
CA ALA A 77 0.64 12.65 0.23
C ALA A 77 0.35 12.49 1.72
N ILE A 78 1.39 12.33 2.54
CA ILE A 78 1.30 12.26 4.00
C ILE A 78 0.67 13.53 4.57
N SER A 79 1.16 14.71 4.15
CA SER A 79 0.62 15.99 4.62
C SER A 79 -0.88 16.13 4.33
N ILE A 80 -1.34 15.72 3.14
CA ILE A 80 -2.76 15.75 2.79
C ILE A 80 -3.54 14.73 3.62
N ALA A 81 -3.02 13.52 3.78
CA ALA A 81 -3.70 12.49 4.56
C ALA A 81 -3.89 12.91 6.03
N GLU A 82 -2.87 13.50 6.63
CA GLU A 82 -2.94 14.01 8.01
C GLU A 82 -3.87 15.22 8.14
N GLU A 83 -3.87 16.15 7.15
CA GLU A 83 -4.76 17.32 7.11
C GLU A 83 -6.24 16.92 7.21
N TYR A 84 -6.61 15.77 6.63
CA TYR A 84 -7.98 15.27 6.62
C TYR A 84 -8.22 14.09 7.58
N GLY A 85 -7.22 13.68 8.35
CA GLY A 85 -7.33 12.57 9.32
C GLY A 85 -7.60 11.21 8.67
N LEU A 86 -7.03 10.97 7.48
CA LEU A 86 -7.23 9.73 6.73
C LEU A 86 -6.45 8.56 7.34
N ASP A 87 -7.03 7.36 7.33
CA ASP A 87 -6.25 6.12 7.44
C ASP A 87 -5.61 5.82 6.08
N TYR A 88 -4.29 5.74 6.01
CA TYR A 88 -3.60 5.67 4.73
C TYR A 88 -2.42 4.70 4.69
N VAL A 89 -2.06 4.33 3.48
CA VAL A 89 -0.89 3.53 3.09
C VAL A 89 -0.23 4.21 1.90
N ILE A 90 1.09 4.25 1.87
CA ILE A 90 1.85 4.76 0.70
C ILE A 90 2.20 3.58 -0.22
N GLU A 91 1.65 3.62 -1.43
CA GLU A 91 1.96 2.65 -2.48
C GLU A 91 3.23 3.04 -3.21
N HIS A 92 4.04 2.04 -3.54
CA HIS A 92 5.35 2.10 -4.16
C HIS A 92 6.45 2.67 -3.27
N CYS A 93 6.26 3.80 -2.62
CA CYS A 93 7.21 4.40 -1.68
C CYS A 93 8.68 4.30 -2.16
N THR A 94 8.91 4.55 -3.48
CA THR A 94 10.16 4.21 -4.18
C THR A 94 11.39 4.92 -3.61
N GLU A 95 11.23 6.16 -3.17
CA GLU A 95 12.28 6.95 -2.51
C GLU A 95 12.07 7.06 -0.99
N GLY A 96 11.34 6.12 -0.38
CA GLY A 96 11.08 6.09 1.06
C GLY A 96 12.36 6.11 1.90
N TYR A 97 13.40 5.43 1.44
CA TYR A 97 14.71 5.41 2.10
C TYR A 97 15.32 6.78 2.35
N LYS A 98 14.97 7.80 1.56
CA LYS A 98 15.47 9.17 1.72
C LYS A 98 14.82 9.94 2.87
N ILE A 99 13.67 9.47 3.32
CA ILE A 99 12.83 10.14 4.34
C ILE A 99 12.36 9.14 5.41
N ARG A 100 13.14 8.08 5.64
CA ARG A 100 12.77 6.98 6.54
C ARG A 100 12.53 7.46 7.98
N ASP A 101 13.25 8.47 8.42
CA ASP A 101 13.05 9.13 9.71
C ASP A 101 11.63 9.69 9.87
N VAL A 102 11.12 10.39 8.85
CA VAL A 102 9.76 10.93 8.83
C VAL A 102 8.73 9.80 8.75
N LEU A 103 8.98 8.79 7.91
CA LEU A 103 8.08 7.63 7.79
C LEU A 103 7.98 6.86 9.12
N ASN A 104 9.09 6.73 9.85
CA ASN A 104 9.15 6.09 11.15
C ASN A 104 8.40 6.89 12.21
N GLU A 105 8.68 8.20 12.33
CA GLU A 105 7.97 9.09 13.26
C GLU A 105 6.44 9.01 13.08
N LYS A 106 5.99 8.92 11.84
CA LYS A 106 4.56 8.87 11.47
C LYS A 106 3.99 7.45 11.38
N LYS A 107 4.76 6.43 11.67
CA LYS A 107 4.37 5.00 11.64
C LYS A 107 3.70 4.60 10.33
N VAL A 108 4.31 5.02 9.22
CA VAL A 108 3.71 4.86 7.90
C VAL A 108 3.75 3.40 7.45
N ARG A 109 2.65 2.94 6.87
CA ARG A 109 2.59 1.67 6.15
C ARG A 109 3.00 1.89 4.71
N CYS A 110 4.00 1.15 4.23
CA CYS A 110 4.58 1.27 2.90
C CYS A 110 4.40 -0.05 2.13
N VAL A 111 3.81 0.01 0.93
CA VAL A 111 3.73 -1.13 0.02
C VAL A 111 4.73 -0.91 -1.10
N ILE A 112 5.86 -1.62 -1.06
CA ILE A 112 7.02 -1.38 -1.92
C ILE A 112 7.02 -2.34 -3.11
N GLY A 113 7.22 -1.79 -4.27
CA GLY A 113 7.30 -2.49 -5.56
C GLY A 113 6.61 -1.71 -6.69
N PRO A 114 6.72 -2.17 -7.94
CA PRO A 114 7.52 -3.31 -8.41
C PRO A 114 9.02 -3.01 -8.37
N HIS A 115 9.82 -4.02 -8.05
CA HIS A 115 11.26 -3.85 -7.85
C HIS A 115 12.07 -3.95 -9.15
N LEU A 116 11.67 -4.86 -10.04
CA LEU A 116 12.36 -5.18 -11.30
C LEU A 116 11.56 -4.67 -12.49
N THR A 117 11.57 -3.37 -12.72
CA THR A 117 10.99 -2.75 -13.91
C THR A 117 11.96 -1.80 -14.56
N SER A 118 11.82 -1.59 -15.88
CA SER A 118 12.59 -0.55 -16.56
C SER A 118 12.23 0.84 -16.00
N PRO A 119 13.15 1.81 -15.96
CA PRO A 119 12.88 3.17 -15.49
C PRO A 119 12.06 3.96 -16.53
N SER A 120 10.83 3.53 -16.76
CA SER A 120 9.92 4.11 -17.78
C SER A 120 9.39 5.50 -17.41
N LYS A 121 9.47 5.88 -16.15
CA LYS A 121 9.01 7.19 -15.63
C LYS A 121 10.16 7.86 -14.87
N PHE A 122 10.18 9.18 -14.91
CA PHE A 122 11.16 9.96 -14.13
C PHE A 122 11.02 9.73 -12.62
N GLU A 123 9.80 9.51 -12.15
CA GLU A 123 9.48 9.32 -10.73
C GLU A 123 10.12 8.07 -10.12
N ILE A 124 10.51 7.08 -10.93
CA ILE A 124 11.12 5.83 -10.44
C ILE A 124 12.63 5.75 -10.62
N HIS A 125 13.28 6.84 -11.08
CA HIS A 125 14.73 6.85 -11.27
C HIS A 125 15.52 6.72 -9.96
N GLY A 126 14.93 7.16 -8.83
CA GLY A 126 15.52 7.00 -7.50
C GLY A 126 15.34 5.62 -6.87
N ARG A 127 14.86 4.62 -7.61
CA ARG A 127 14.67 3.27 -7.10
C ARG A 127 16.01 2.59 -6.81
N ILE A 128 16.11 1.99 -5.63
CA ILE A 128 17.20 1.10 -5.22
C ILE A 128 16.61 -0.18 -4.65
N LEU A 129 17.34 -1.30 -4.75
CA LEU A 129 16.88 -2.58 -4.20
C LEU A 129 16.92 -2.58 -2.66
N GLU A 130 17.83 -1.83 -2.08
CA GLU A 130 18.03 -1.70 -0.64
C GLU A 130 16.87 -0.99 0.07
N ASN A 131 15.97 -0.31 -0.65
CA ASN A 131 14.89 0.47 -0.05
C ASN A 131 14.06 -0.32 0.97
N ALA A 132 13.70 -1.57 0.65
CA ALA A 132 12.93 -2.41 1.57
C ALA A 132 13.73 -2.74 2.85
N ALA A 133 15.01 -3.05 2.74
CA ALA A 133 15.89 -3.33 3.88
C ALA A 133 16.02 -2.08 4.77
N LEU A 134 16.35 -0.92 4.17
CA LEU A 134 16.53 0.34 4.88
C LEU A 134 15.26 0.80 5.62
N LEU A 135 14.07 0.52 5.09
CA LEU A 135 12.82 0.84 5.77
C LEU A 135 12.49 -0.15 6.89
N ASN A 136 12.90 -1.42 6.78
CA ASN A 136 12.73 -2.40 7.87
C ASN A 136 13.72 -2.20 9.03
N GLU A 137 14.80 -1.40 8.85
CA GLU A 137 15.65 -0.98 9.98
C GLU A 137 14.89 -0.07 10.98
N GLU A 138 13.80 0.55 10.54
CA GLU A 138 13.00 1.46 11.35
C GLU A 138 11.82 0.71 12.00
N PRO A 139 11.70 0.74 13.35
CA PRO A 139 10.80 -0.14 14.09
C PRO A 139 9.31 0.13 13.88
N ASP A 140 8.93 1.35 13.53
CA ASP A 140 7.53 1.77 13.41
C ASP A 140 7.04 1.82 11.95
N ILE A 141 7.87 1.48 10.97
CA ILE A 141 7.45 1.37 9.57
C ILE A 141 6.94 -0.05 9.29
N THR A 142 5.73 -0.17 8.73
CA THR A 142 5.24 -1.45 8.22
C THR A 142 5.57 -1.56 6.73
N VAL A 143 6.39 -2.54 6.36
CA VAL A 143 6.79 -2.76 4.96
C VAL A 143 6.06 -3.97 4.38
N CYS A 144 5.37 -3.76 3.25
CA CYS A 144 4.79 -4.79 2.41
C CYS A 144 5.52 -4.84 1.07
N LEU A 145 5.60 -6.02 0.47
CA LEU A 145 6.25 -6.24 -0.82
C LEU A 145 5.21 -6.59 -1.88
N THR A 146 5.26 -5.93 -3.04
CA THR A 146 4.28 -6.12 -4.11
C THR A 146 4.91 -6.29 -5.49
N ALA A 147 4.21 -7.00 -6.36
CA ALA A 147 4.53 -7.15 -7.78
C ALA A 147 3.91 -6.05 -8.66
N ASP A 148 2.82 -5.41 -8.19
CA ASP A 148 2.04 -4.37 -8.90
C ASP A 148 1.25 -4.86 -10.13
N THR A 149 1.67 -5.91 -10.79
CA THR A 149 0.98 -6.47 -11.98
C THR A 149 0.84 -7.98 -11.91
N GLY A 150 -0.23 -8.51 -12.50
CA GLY A 150 -0.46 -9.97 -12.56
C GLY A 150 0.68 -10.73 -13.22
N SER A 151 1.31 -10.16 -14.25
CA SER A 151 2.45 -10.80 -14.94
C SER A 151 3.73 -10.89 -14.08
N GLN A 152 3.87 -10.05 -13.07
CA GLN A 152 5.02 -10.04 -12.16
C GLN A 152 4.76 -10.84 -10.88
N THR A 153 3.51 -11.17 -10.58
CA THR A 153 3.14 -11.93 -9.38
C THR A 153 3.79 -13.32 -9.37
N SER A 154 3.86 -13.99 -10.51
CA SER A 154 4.50 -15.31 -10.65
C SER A 154 6.01 -15.30 -10.35
N VAL A 155 6.67 -14.16 -10.52
CA VAL A 155 8.12 -14.00 -10.26
C VAL A 155 8.40 -13.21 -8.97
N LEU A 156 7.38 -12.92 -8.18
CA LEU A 156 7.54 -12.19 -6.92
C LEU A 156 8.50 -12.90 -5.95
N PRO A 157 8.44 -14.22 -5.74
CA PRO A 157 9.40 -14.90 -4.86
C PRO A 157 10.85 -14.69 -5.27
N MET A 158 11.16 -14.83 -6.56
CA MET A 158 12.50 -14.57 -7.10
C MET A 158 12.93 -13.10 -6.91
N THR A 159 12.01 -12.17 -7.11
CA THR A 159 12.26 -10.74 -6.87
C THR A 159 12.61 -10.47 -5.41
N ILE A 160 11.92 -11.12 -4.48
CA ILE A 160 12.20 -11.01 -3.04
C ILE A 160 13.58 -11.59 -2.71
N GLY A 161 13.98 -12.70 -3.34
CA GLY A 161 15.35 -13.23 -3.21
C GLY A 161 16.42 -12.19 -3.56
N MET A 162 16.16 -11.32 -4.55
CA MET A 162 17.06 -10.20 -4.87
C MET A 162 17.06 -9.10 -3.79
N LEU A 163 15.92 -8.85 -3.13
CA LEU A 163 15.86 -7.90 -2.01
C LEU A 163 16.61 -8.45 -0.79
N ILE A 164 16.53 -9.75 -0.53
CA ILE A 164 17.32 -10.41 0.53
C ILE A 164 18.82 -10.25 0.24
N ARG A 165 19.25 -10.47 -1.00
CA ARG A 165 20.63 -10.21 -1.42
C ARG A 165 21.04 -8.74 -1.23
N ALA A 166 20.08 -7.81 -1.33
CA ALA A 166 20.29 -6.37 -1.11
C ALA A 166 20.18 -5.95 0.38
N GLY A 167 20.08 -6.89 1.31
CA GLY A 167 20.15 -6.65 2.74
C GLY A 167 18.84 -6.85 3.51
N LEU A 168 17.73 -7.17 2.85
CA LEU A 168 16.48 -7.48 3.55
C LEU A 168 16.64 -8.81 4.31
N SER A 169 16.23 -8.87 5.58
CA SER A 169 16.25 -10.13 6.33
C SER A 169 15.22 -11.13 5.75
N PHE A 170 15.48 -12.42 5.94
CA PHE A 170 14.52 -13.46 5.52
C PHE A 170 13.19 -13.31 6.28
N GLU A 171 13.23 -12.99 7.56
CA GLU A 171 12.04 -12.79 8.39
C GLU A 171 11.20 -11.60 7.89
N ASP A 172 11.83 -10.47 7.61
CA ASP A 172 11.14 -9.28 7.07
C ASP A 172 10.57 -9.56 5.68
N ALA A 173 11.27 -10.35 4.87
CA ALA A 173 10.78 -10.77 3.56
C ALA A 173 9.50 -11.62 3.68
N ILE A 174 9.46 -12.60 4.59
CA ILE A 174 8.26 -13.39 4.89
C ILE A 174 7.13 -12.49 5.41
N ARG A 175 7.40 -11.66 6.42
CA ARG A 175 6.41 -10.73 6.97
C ARG A 175 5.87 -9.77 5.90
N GLY A 176 6.74 -9.32 5.00
CA GLY A 176 6.41 -8.40 3.91
C GLY A 176 5.45 -8.95 2.86
N VAL A 177 5.27 -10.28 2.79
CA VAL A 177 4.31 -10.93 1.85
C VAL A 177 3.20 -11.71 2.58
N THR A 178 3.16 -11.68 3.90
CA THR A 178 2.17 -12.42 4.70
C THR A 178 1.43 -11.50 5.67
N ILE A 179 1.91 -11.37 6.90
CA ILE A 179 1.18 -10.66 7.96
C ILE A 179 1.12 -9.15 7.74
N ASN A 180 2.18 -8.53 7.18
CA ASN A 180 2.17 -7.09 6.94
C ASN A 180 1.11 -6.67 5.90
N PRO A 181 1.01 -7.29 4.70
CA PRO A 181 -0.08 -6.99 3.77
C PRO A 181 -1.46 -7.38 4.34
N ALA A 182 -1.58 -8.45 5.14
CA ALA A 182 -2.81 -8.77 5.83
C ALA A 182 -3.24 -7.61 6.75
N SER A 183 -2.32 -7.02 7.52
CA SER A 183 -2.59 -5.86 8.37
C SER A 183 -2.97 -4.60 7.58
N VAL A 184 -2.35 -4.38 6.43
CA VAL A 184 -2.69 -3.28 5.52
C VAL A 184 -4.12 -3.42 5.00
N LEU A 185 -4.57 -4.65 4.76
CA LEU A 185 -5.93 -4.95 4.31
C LEU A 185 -6.95 -5.05 5.46
N GLY A 186 -6.50 -5.01 6.73
CA GLY A 186 -7.37 -5.22 7.90
C GLY A 186 -7.81 -6.67 8.07
N LEU A 187 -7.03 -7.63 7.57
CA LEU A 187 -7.32 -9.07 7.57
C LEU A 187 -6.36 -9.88 8.47
N GLN A 188 -5.52 -9.22 9.27
CA GLN A 188 -4.50 -9.85 10.10
C GLN A 188 -5.06 -10.84 11.14
N ASP A 189 -6.33 -10.71 11.49
CA ASP A 189 -7.01 -11.62 12.43
C ASP A 189 -7.51 -12.90 11.75
N ARG A 190 -7.47 -12.95 10.41
CA ARG A 190 -7.94 -14.08 9.61
C ARG A 190 -6.83 -14.77 8.83
N ILE A 191 -5.88 -14.02 8.27
CA ILE A 191 -4.82 -14.51 7.38
C ILE A 191 -3.46 -13.91 7.71
N GLY A 192 -2.41 -14.40 7.06
CA GLY A 192 -1.06 -13.84 7.09
C GLY A 192 -0.14 -14.45 8.15
N SER A 193 -0.63 -15.35 9.00
CA SER A 193 0.18 -16.14 9.93
C SER A 193 -0.45 -17.51 10.19
N LEU A 194 0.37 -18.46 10.64
CA LEU A 194 -0.08 -19.81 11.04
C LEU A 194 -0.41 -19.78 12.53
N GLU A 195 -1.65 -19.44 12.85
CA GLU A 195 -2.18 -19.35 14.21
C GLU A 195 -3.53 -20.06 14.29
N GLU A 196 -3.84 -20.65 15.45
CA GLU A 196 -5.12 -21.28 15.68
C GLU A 196 -6.28 -20.27 15.53
N GLY A 197 -7.29 -20.65 14.77
CA GLY A 197 -8.47 -19.82 14.50
C GLY A 197 -8.37 -18.94 13.26
N LYS A 198 -7.23 -18.93 12.56
CA LYS A 198 -7.12 -18.28 11.25
C LYS A 198 -7.47 -19.21 10.10
N ASP A 199 -7.77 -18.61 8.96
CA ASP A 199 -8.03 -19.35 7.72
C ASP A 199 -6.79 -20.18 7.35
N ALA A 200 -6.99 -21.43 6.96
CA ALA A 200 -5.88 -22.35 6.68
C ALA A 200 -5.33 -22.16 5.26
N ASP A 201 -4.74 -20.99 5.02
CA ASP A 201 -4.02 -20.64 3.79
C ASP A 201 -2.54 -20.97 3.97
N VAL A 202 -2.09 -22.09 3.39
CA VAL A 202 -0.74 -22.63 3.61
C VAL A 202 -0.07 -22.96 2.29
N ALA A 203 1.20 -22.54 2.15
CA ALA A 203 2.08 -22.97 1.06
C ALA A 203 3.32 -23.66 1.65
N ILE A 204 3.64 -24.87 1.15
CA ILE A 204 4.81 -25.65 1.56
C ILE A 204 5.81 -25.70 0.41
N PHE A 205 7.05 -25.35 0.69
CA PHE A 205 8.16 -25.37 -0.25
C PHE A 205 9.19 -26.44 0.16
N ASP A 206 9.90 -26.99 -0.81
CA ASP A 206 11.00 -27.95 -0.57
C ASP A 206 12.31 -27.29 -0.18
N GLY A 207 12.33 -25.97 -0.05
CA GLY A 207 13.45 -25.14 0.36
C GLY A 207 13.04 -23.74 0.74
N ASN A 208 13.96 -22.77 0.61
CA ASN A 208 13.66 -21.37 0.82
C ASN A 208 12.70 -20.86 -0.29
N PRO A 209 11.49 -20.35 0.06
CA PRO A 209 10.51 -19.89 -0.94
C PRO A 209 11.00 -18.77 -1.85
N PHE A 210 12.07 -18.08 -1.47
CA PHE A 210 12.68 -16.98 -2.24
C PHE A 210 13.91 -17.41 -3.06
N ASP A 211 14.27 -18.69 -3.00
CA ASP A 211 15.28 -19.27 -3.88
C ASP A 211 14.62 -19.71 -5.20
N SER A 212 15.22 -19.35 -6.32
CA SER A 212 14.73 -19.69 -7.65
C SER A 212 14.72 -21.21 -7.94
N LEU A 213 15.42 -22.01 -7.16
CA LEU A 213 15.48 -23.48 -7.28
C LEU A 213 14.44 -24.19 -6.41
N SER A 214 13.83 -23.50 -5.44
CA SER A 214 12.80 -24.08 -4.57
C SER A 214 11.46 -24.15 -5.27
N LEU A 215 10.76 -25.26 -5.08
CA LEU A 215 9.45 -25.51 -5.65
C LEU A 215 8.38 -25.50 -4.55
N CYS A 216 7.25 -24.87 -4.84
CA CYS A 216 6.05 -25.04 -4.04
C CYS A 216 5.50 -26.46 -4.23
N ARG A 217 5.37 -27.23 -3.16
CA ARG A 217 4.97 -28.65 -3.18
C ARG A 217 3.52 -28.85 -2.76
N LEU A 218 3.00 -27.99 -1.90
CA LEU A 218 1.61 -28.01 -1.47
C LEU A 218 1.07 -26.60 -1.38
N VAL A 219 -0.17 -26.42 -1.81
CA VAL A 219 -0.97 -25.22 -1.58
C VAL A 219 -2.31 -25.63 -1.00
N MET A 220 -2.67 -24.99 0.10
CA MET A 220 -3.97 -25.11 0.75
C MET A 220 -4.60 -23.71 0.85
N ILE A 221 -5.87 -23.60 0.56
CA ILE A 221 -6.67 -22.38 0.68
C ILE A 221 -7.93 -22.72 1.48
N ASP A 222 -8.16 -21.98 2.57
CA ASP A 222 -9.29 -22.20 3.47
C ASP A 222 -9.44 -23.68 3.93
N GLY A 223 -8.28 -24.35 4.14
CA GLY A 223 -8.21 -25.74 4.54
C GLY A 223 -8.39 -26.76 3.41
N GLU A 224 -8.69 -26.34 2.20
CA GLU A 224 -8.81 -27.21 1.03
C GLU A 224 -7.48 -27.32 0.27
N VAL A 225 -7.05 -28.54 -0.03
CA VAL A 225 -5.80 -28.78 -0.77
C VAL A 225 -6.01 -28.51 -2.27
N MET A 226 -5.42 -27.40 -2.76
CA MET A 226 -5.52 -26.98 -4.15
C MET A 226 -4.42 -27.59 -5.02
N MET A 227 -3.25 -27.87 -4.44
CA MET A 227 -2.12 -28.51 -5.12
C MET A 227 -1.35 -29.38 -4.12
N ASN A 228 -0.96 -30.58 -4.54
CA ASN A 228 -0.10 -31.47 -3.78
C ASN A 228 0.84 -32.24 -4.72
N THR A 229 2.14 -32.03 -4.55
CA THR A 229 3.26 -32.70 -5.25
C THR A 229 4.35 -33.18 -4.27
N LEU A 230 3.97 -33.37 -2.99
CA LEU A 230 4.83 -33.92 -1.95
C LEU A 230 5.21 -35.36 -2.27
#